data_5c13cdb4b11b1fb1ac45c1dde83068fe
#
_entry.id   5c13cdb4b11b1fb1ac45c1dde83068fe
#
_cell.length_a   1.000
_cell.length_b   1.000
_cell.length_c   1.000
_cell.angle_alpha   90.00
_cell.angle_beta   90.00
_cell.angle_gamma   90.00
#
_symmetry.space_group_name_H-M   'P 1'
#
loop_
_entity.id
_entity.type
_entity.pdbx_description
1 polymer ?
#
loop_
_entity_poly.entity_id
_entity_poly.type
_entity_poly.pdbx_seq_one_letter_code
_entity_poly.pdbx_strand_id
1 'polypeptide(L)'
;MGKAYSKAVIDHICRINRLSEREILTNCDLFEDSMYRLFGHGAVSIINKVKVLALRHSLMEHKSNLTISEIVDPALTINDVLNEIRRIEALDFVHKMASHNHIALLYAHKDSLIKILSEYFSPKDAPKALLSENPDNFSHLNITSSISYKDLFGPITGPLKEDAVFNLHNWISSISTSSKRSNICARIAEDDATWWIRNGCTRALSSIELSLCRELPQSTSILCAFDISKLTPKQLSTMRAIIGSHDYVIIEEPSFTVYRFGKPTFRNV
;
A
#
# COMPACT_ATOMS: atom_id res chain seq x y z
N MET A 1 28.91 -15.32 -12.89
CA MET A 1 29.43 -14.71 -14.13
C MET A 1 30.30 -13.51 -13.77
N GLY A 2 31.46 -13.32 -14.44
CA GLY A 2 32.29 -12.13 -14.20
C GLY A 2 31.63 -10.85 -14.76
N LYS A 3 31.93 -9.69 -14.15
CA LYS A 3 31.34 -8.37 -14.55
C LYS A 3 31.49 -8.10 -16.07
N ALA A 4 32.61 -8.47 -16.69
CA ALA A 4 32.84 -8.28 -18.11
C ALA A 4 31.86 -9.08 -18.99
N TYR A 5 31.57 -10.33 -18.61
CA TYR A 5 30.64 -11.18 -19.35
C TYR A 5 29.19 -10.66 -19.23
N SER A 6 28.76 -10.28 -18.02
CA SER A 6 27.44 -9.70 -17.81
C SER A 6 27.23 -8.45 -18.63
N LYS A 7 28.23 -7.56 -18.67
CA LYS A 7 28.20 -6.36 -19.50
C LYS A 7 28.08 -6.67 -20.97
N ALA A 8 28.88 -7.61 -21.49
CA ALA A 8 28.84 -8.02 -22.92
C ALA A 8 27.47 -8.57 -23.32
N VAL A 9 26.80 -9.33 -22.42
CA VAL A 9 25.44 -9.83 -22.65
C VAL A 9 24.43 -8.68 -22.72
N ILE A 10 24.48 -7.76 -21.75
CA ILE A 10 23.57 -6.58 -21.72
C ILE A 10 23.82 -5.73 -22.99
N ASP A 11 25.06 -5.41 -23.32
CA ASP A 11 25.38 -4.61 -24.50
C ASP A 11 24.88 -5.28 -25.80
N HIS A 12 24.91 -6.61 -25.87
CA HIS A 12 24.40 -7.36 -27.01
C HIS A 12 22.85 -7.29 -27.08
N ILE A 13 22.17 -7.46 -25.96
CA ILE A 13 20.70 -7.31 -25.85
C ILE A 13 20.27 -5.90 -26.25
N CYS A 14 20.95 -4.87 -25.75
CA CYS A 14 20.70 -3.47 -26.11
C CYS A 14 20.82 -3.25 -27.62
N ARG A 15 21.85 -3.80 -28.25
CA ARG A 15 22.08 -3.67 -29.68
C ARG A 15 20.99 -4.32 -30.52
N ILE A 16 20.59 -5.56 -30.17
CA ILE A 16 19.53 -6.29 -30.89
C ILE A 16 18.19 -5.57 -30.79
N ASN A 17 17.86 -5.08 -29.61
CA ASN A 17 16.56 -4.45 -29.37
C ASN A 17 16.56 -2.94 -29.68
N ARG A 18 17.70 -2.35 -30.02
CA ARG A 18 17.89 -0.91 -30.26
C ARG A 18 17.45 -0.04 -29.08
N LEU A 19 17.72 -0.52 -27.86
CA LEU A 19 17.35 0.12 -26.60
C LEU A 19 18.60 0.39 -25.76
N SER A 20 18.49 1.34 -24.83
CA SER A 20 19.53 1.60 -23.83
C SER A 20 19.55 0.50 -22.75
N GLU A 21 20.65 0.39 -22.04
CA GLU A 21 20.78 -0.50 -20.89
C GLU A 21 19.67 -0.26 -19.86
N ARG A 22 19.33 0.99 -19.59
CA ARG A 22 18.26 1.36 -18.66
C ARG A 22 16.91 0.82 -19.10
N GLU A 23 16.57 0.97 -20.39
CA GLU A 23 15.30 0.47 -20.93
C GLU A 23 15.19 -1.05 -20.87
N ILE A 24 16.27 -1.76 -21.14
CA ILE A 24 16.33 -3.23 -21.03
C ILE A 24 16.18 -3.67 -19.56
N LEU A 25 16.91 -3.03 -18.65
CA LEU A 25 16.89 -3.41 -17.22
C LEU A 25 15.60 -3.01 -16.49
N THR A 26 14.84 -2.07 -17.03
CA THR A 26 13.51 -1.68 -16.48
C THR A 26 12.35 -2.46 -17.11
N ASN A 27 12.58 -3.20 -18.18
CA ASN A 27 11.58 -4.03 -18.84
C ASN A 27 11.95 -5.51 -18.74
N CYS A 28 11.49 -6.14 -17.65
CA CYS A 28 11.84 -7.52 -17.31
C CYS A 28 11.39 -8.53 -18.38
N ASP A 29 10.21 -8.32 -18.99
CA ASP A 29 9.69 -9.22 -20.03
C ASP A 29 10.59 -9.19 -21.27
N LEU A 30 10.99 -8.00 -21.69
CA LEU A 30 11.91 -7.83 -22.81
C LEU A 30 13.30 -8.40 -22.51
N PHE A 31 13.76 -8.27 -21.26
CA PHE A 31 15.00 -8.88 -20.80
C PHE A 31 14.93 -10.41 -20.86
N GLU A 32 13.87 -11.01 -20.31
CA GLU A 32 13.65 -12.47 -20.35
C GLU A 32 13.57 -13.00 -21.78
N ASP A 33 12.76 -12.38 -22.63
CA ASP A 33 12.63 -12.74 -24.04
C ASP A 33 13.98 -12.69 -24.77
N SER A 34 14.76 -11.65 -24.50
CA SER A 34 16.09 -11.50 -25.10
C SER A 34 17.05 -12.57 -24.60
N MET A 35 16.97 -12.95 -23.32
CA MET A 35 17.76 -14.04 -22.75
C MET A 35 17.40 -15.38 -23.40
N TYR A 36 16.10 -15.68 -23.59
CA TYR A 36 15.67 -16.90 -24.30
C TYR A 36 16.11 -16.92 -25.75
N ARG A 37 16.09 -15.80 -26.47
CA ARG A 37 16.59 -15.70 -27.84
C ARG A 37 18.08 -15.95 -27.95
N LEU A 38 18.88 -15.50 -26.98
CA LEU A 38 20.34 -15.65 -26.99
C LEU A 38 20.80 -17.02 -26.52
N PHE A 39 20.17 -17.59 -25.51
CA PHE A 39 20.68 -18.77 -24.80
C PHE A 39 19.75 -19.98 -24.87
N GLY A 40 18.59 -19.85 -25.54
CA GLY A 40 17.58 -20.91 -25.59
C GLY A 40 17.26 -21.44 -24.19
N HIS A 41 17.24 -22.77 -24.02
CA HIS A 41 16.99 -23.40 -22.72
C HIS A 41 18.02 -23.04 -21.62
N GLY A 42 19.23 -22.61 -22.01
CA GLY A 42 20.24 -22.14 -21.06
C GLY A 42 19.85 -20.86 -20.31
N ALA A 43 18.94 -20.06 -20.90
CA ALA A 43 18.38 -18.86 -20.26
C ALA A 43 17.73 -19.18 -18.93
N VAL A 44 16.99 -20.28 -18.79
CA VAL A 44 16.30 -20.70 -17.57
C VAL A 44 17.21 -20.66 -16.35
N SER A 45 18.42 -21.22 -16.47
CA SER A 45 19.38 -21.25 -15.35
C SER A 45 19.84 -19.84 -14.94
N ILE A 46 19.99 -18.93 -15.92
CA ILE A 46 20.41 -17.54 -15.66
C ILE A 46 19.29 -16.76 -15.02
N ILE A 47 18.08 -16.85 -15.58
CA ILE A 47 16.86 -16.19 -15.09
C ILE A 47 16.56 -16.64 -13.66
N ASN A 48 16.61 -17.94 -13.37
CA ASN A 48 16.39 -18.45 -12.02
C ASN A 48 17.45 -17.94 -11.03
N LYS A 49 18.71 -17.78 -11.43
CA LYS A 49 19.72 -17.15 -10.57
C LYS A 49 19.41 -15.68 -10.27
N VAL A 50 18.91 -14.93 -11.26
CA VAL A 50 18.49 -13.52 -11.07
C VAL A 50 17.33 -13.47 -10.08
N LYS A 51 16.29 -14.30 -10.26
CA LYS A 51 15.15 -14.41 -9.34
C LYS A 51 15.60 -14.71 -7.90
N VAL A 52 16.44 -15.73 -7.72
CA VAL A 52 16.98 -16.12 -6.40
C VAL A 52 17.78 -15.00 -5.76
N LEU A 53 18.59 -14.26 -6.51
CA LEU A 53 19.38 -13.15 -5.98
C LEU A 53 18.49 -11.98 -5.55
N ALA A 54 17.49 -11.63 -6.36
CA ALA A 54 16.53 -10.57 -6.01
C ALA A 54 15.77 -10.91 -4.73
N LEU A 55 15.23 -12.13 -4.63
CA LEU A 55 14.53 -12.60 -3.43
C LEU A 55 15.42 -12.64 -2.20
N ARG A 56 16.65 -13.15 -2.32
CA ARG A 56 17.59 -13.17 -1.18
C ARG A 56 17.86 -11.78 -0.65
N HIS A 57 18.05 -10.79 -1.52
CA HIS A 57 18.28 -9.41 -1.11
C HIS A 57 17.09 -8.90 -0.30
N SER A 58 15.87 -9.01 -0.82
CA SER A 58 14.66 -8.57 -0.13
C SER A 58 14.41 -9.32 1.19
N LEU A 59 14.52 -10.65 1.20
CA LEU A 59 14.30 -11.44 2.42
C LEU A 59 15.33 -11.16 3.52
N MET A 60 16.58 -10.86 3.16
CA MET A 60 17.62 -10.48 4.13
C MET A 60 17.33 -9.10 4.75
N GLU A 61 16.84 -8.15 3.96
CA GLU A 61 16.48 -6.82 4.46
C GLU A 61 15.24 -6.85 5.36
N HIS A 62 14.23 -7.65 5.01
CA HIS A 62 12.93 -7.65 5.68
C HIS A 62 12.76 -8.77 6.74
N LYS A 63 13.76 -9.60 6.99
CA LYS A 63 13.72 -10.73 7.96
C LYS A 63 12.47 -11.61 7.81
N SER A 64 12.03 -11.83 6.58
CA SER A 64 10.87 -12.66 6.27
C SER A 64 11.15 -14.12 6.63
N ASN A 65 10.16 -14.81 7.18
CA ASN A 65 10.22 -16.26 7.48
C ASN A 65 9.96 -17.14 6.24
N LEU A 66 9.73 -16.54 5.08
CA LEU A 66 9.49 -17.26 3.83
C LEU A 66 10.79 -17.91 3.34
N THR A 67 10.71 -19.16 2.94
CA THR A 67 11.84 -19.86 2.34
C THR A 67 11.91 -19.57 0.84
N ILE A 68 13.12 -19.43 0.30
CA ILE A 68 13.34 -19.17 -1.12
C ILE A 68 12.69 -20.26 -2.00
N SER A 69 12.63 -21.50 -1.51
CA SER A 69 12.03 -22.63 -2.23
C SER A 69 10.51 -22.54 -2.39
N GLU A 70 9.81 -21.80 -1.50
CA GLU A 70 8.36 -21.59 -1.60
C GLU A 70 7.99 -20.51 -2.62
N ILE A 71 8.92 -19.65 -2.99
CA ILE A 71 8.67 -18.49 -3.84
C ILE A 71 9.21 -18.71 -5.28
N VAL A 72 10.23 -19.55 -5.45
CA VAL A 72 10.84 -19.76 -6.78
C VAL A 72 10.21 -20.99 -7.46
N ASP A 73 8.99 -20.83 -7.94
CA ASP A 73 8.45 -21.70 -8.98
C ASP A 73 9.23 -21.37 -10.29
N PRO A 74 9.83 -22.38 -10.96
CA PRO A 74 10.47 -22.17 -12.27
C PRO A 74 9.55 -21.56 -13.32
N ALA A 75 8.23 -21.74 -13.17
CA ALA A 75 7.23 -21.18 -14.09
C ALA A 75 7.00 -19.66 -13.92
N LEU A 76 7.39 -19.06 -12.78
CA LEU A 76 7.24 -17.61 -12.56
C LEU A 76 8.22 -16.81 -13.44
N THR A 77 7.76 -15.66 -13.94
CA THR A 77 8.62 -14.67 -14.61
C THR A 77 9.43 -13.85 -13.59
N ILE A 78 10.42 -13.07 -14.05
CA ILE A 78 11.12 -12.10 -13.18
C ILE A 78 10.12 -11.06 -12.65
N ASN A 79 9.14 -10.63 -13.46
CA ASN A 79 8.11 -9.71 -13.04
C ASN A 79 7.26 -10.27 -11.89
N ASP A 80 6.87 -11.56 -11.95
CA ASP A 80 6.12 -12.20 -10.86
C ASP A 80 6.92 -12.18 -9.57
N VAL A 81 8.21 -12.48 -9.63
CA VAL A 81 9.11 -12.44 -8.48
C VAL A 81 9.27 -11.02 -7.94
N LEU A 82 9.43 -10.01 -8.79
CA LEU A 82 9.52 -8.62 -8.37
C LEU A 82 8.21 -8.12 -7.75
N ASN A 83 7.08 -8.55 -8.30
CA ASN A 83 5.76 -8.23 -7.73
C ASN A 83 5.60 -8.86 -6.34
N GLU A 84 6.05 -10.10 -6.15
CA GLU A 84 6.03 -10.74 -4.84
C GLU A 84 6.95 -10.03 -3.84
N ILE A 85 8.15 -9.61 -4.27
CA ILE A 85 9.05 -8.80 -3.44
C ILE A 85 8.37 -7.51 -2.99
N ARG A 86 7.78 -6.76 -3.91
CA ARG A 86 7.06 -5.51 -3.59
C ARG A 86 5.90 -5.75 -2.62
N ARG A 87 5.20 -6.87 -2.80
CA ARG A 87 4.13 -7.27 -1.88
C ARG A 87 4.66 -7.52 -0.47
N ILE A 88 5.76 -8.26 -0.34
CA ILE A 88 6.41 -8.52 0.95
C ILE A 88 6.89 -7.21 1.59
N GLU A 89 7.51 -6.33 0.83
CA GLU A 89 7.97 -5.02 1.30
C GLU A 89 6.82 -4.14 1.80
N ALA A 90 5.68 -4.13 1.09
CA ALA A 90 4.51 -3.36 1.50
C ALA A 90 3.87 -3.93 2.78
N LEU A 91 3.78 -5.26 2.92
CA LEU A 91 3.28 -5.91 4.12
C LEU A 91 4.19 -5.64 5.32
N ASP A 92 5.50 -5.78 5.16
CA ASP A 92 6.48 -5.46 6.20
C ASP A 92 6.44 -3.98 6.60
N PHE A 93 6.27 -3.09 5.62
CA PHE A 93 6.10 -1.66 5.86
C PHE A 93 4.88 -1.38 6.76
N VAL A 94 3.69 -1.92 6.45
CA VAL A 94 2.49 -1.69 7.26
C VAL A 94 2.57 -2.36 8.62
N HIS A 95 3.23 -3.53 8.71
CA HIS A 95 3.49 -4.22 9.97
C HIS A 95 4.34 -3.39 10.92
N LYS A 96 5.47 -2.86 10.43
CA LYS A 96 6.46 -2.09 11.20
C LYS A 96 6.10 -0.62 11.38
N MET A 97 4.96 -0.21 10.87
CA MET A 97 4.59 1.20 10.83
C MET A 97 4.69 1.87 12.19
N ALA A 98 5.43 2.96 12.21
CA ALA A 98 5.56 3.83 13.36
C ALA A 98 4.27 4.63 13.63
N SER A 99 4.19 5.25 14.79
CA SER A 99 3.16 6.22 15.12
C SER A 99 3.21 7.47 14.23
N HIS A 100 2.11 8.19 14.18
CA HIS A 100 1.96 9.48 13.49
C HIS A 100 2.16 9.39 11.97
N ASN A 101 1.58 8.34 11.36
CA ASN A 101 1.56 8.19 9.90
C ASN A 101 0.12 8.18 9.39
N HIS A 102 -0.11 8.93 8.32
CA HIS A 102 -1.34 8.95 7.56
C HIS A 102 -1.10 8.32 6.19
N ILE A 103 -1.81 7.22 5.88
CA ILE A 103 -1.52 6.36 4.74
C ILE A 103 -2.76 6.21 3.89
N ALA A 104 -2.59 6.38 2.58
CA ALA A 104 -3.58 5.98 1.59
C ALA A 104 -3.25 4.60 1.04
N LEU A 105 -4.22 3.70 0.96
CA LEU A 105 -4.16 2.44 0.22
C LEU A 105 -5.10 2.54 -0.98
N LEU A 106 -4.56 2.48 -2.19
CA LEU A 106 -5.34 2.40 -3.43
C LEU A 106 -5.42 0.93 -3.85
N TYR A 107 -6.60 0.35 -3.80
CA TYR A 107 -6.80 -1.06 -4.13
C TYR A 107 -7.97 -1.25 -5.12
N ALA A 108 -7.92 -2.37 -5.85
CA ALA A 108 -8.98 -2.80 -6.77
C ALA A 108 -9.60 -4.15 -6.35
N HIS A 109 -8.87 -4.95 -5.57
CA HIS A 109 -9.30 -6.29 -5.17
C HIS A 109 -9.46 -6.39 -3.65
N LYS A 110 -10.61 -6.89 -3.21
CA LYS A 110 -10.92 -7.02 -1.78
C LYS A 110 -9.91 -7.90 -1.02
N ASP A 111 -9.39 -8.93 -1.66
CA ASP A 111 -8.39 -9.82 -1.05
C ASP A 111 -7.10 -9.07 -0.72
N SER A 112 -6.72 -8.11 -1.55
CA SER A 112 -5.58 -7.23 -1.32
C SER A 112 -5.79 -6.32 -0.11
N LEU A 113 -6.98 -5.72 0.01
CA LEU A 113 -7.37 -4.97 1.19
C LEU A 113 -7.26 -5.82 2.46
N ILE A 114 -7.84 -7.03 2.44
CA ILE A 114 -7.83 -7.95 3.59
C ILE A 114 -6.40 -8.29 4.00
N LYS A 115 -5.52 -8.59 3.05
CA LYS A 115 -4.09 -8.87 3.33
C LYS A 115 -3.40 -7.70 4.03
N ILE A 116 -3.56 -6.49 3.49
CA ILE A 116 -2.96 -5.28 4.08
C ILE A 116 -3.55 -4.99 5.47
N LEU A 117 -4.87 -5.07 5.64
CA LEU A 117 -5.49 -4.85 6.95
C LEU A 117 -5.09 -5.91 7.98
N SER A 118 -4.97 -7.18 7.57
CA SER A 118 -4.51 -8.26 8.45
C SER A 118 -3.12 -7.97 8.99
N GLU A 119 -2.20 -7.51 8.13
CA GLU A 119 -0.85 -7.17 8.53
C GLU A 119 -0.79 -5.86 9.33
N TYR A 120 -1.58 -4.86 8.93
CA TYR A 120 -1.72 -3.60 9.64
C TYR A 120 -2.22 -3.78 11.08
N PHE A 121 -3.16 -4.70 11.29
CA PHE A 121 -3.72 -5.02 12.59
C PHE A 121 -3.02 -6.18 13.32
N SER A 122 -1.92 -6.72 12.79
CA SER A 122 -1.21 -7.86 13.39
C SER A 122 -0.55 -7.57 14.76
N PRO A 123 0.00 -6.37 15.10
CA PRO A 123 0.59 -6.13 16.41
C PRO A 123 -0.39 -6.35 17.55
N LYS A 124 -0.05 -7.25 18.49
CA LYS A 124 -1.00 -7.78 19.49
C LYS A 124 -1.51 -6.73 20.48
N ASP A 125 -0.64 -5.83 20.92
CA ASP A 125 -0.93 -4.92 22.04
C ASP A 125 -1.48 -3.54 21.60
N ALA A 126 -1.55 -3.30 20.29
CA ALA A 126 -2.03 -2.03 19.76
C ALA A 126 -3.56 -1.92 19.88
N PRO A 127 -4.12 -0.80 20.34
CA PRO A 127 -5.53 -0.49 20.14
C PRO A 127 -5.83 -0.44 18.62
N LYS A 128 -6.88 -1.14 18.20
CA LYS A 128 -7.22 -1.32 16.78
C LYS A 128 -8.65 -0.91 16.54
N ALA A 129 -8.86 -0.06 15.55
CA ALA A 129 -10.20 0.39 15.23
C ALA A 129 -10.44 0.42 13.71
N LEU A 130 -11.65 0.08 13.31
CA LEU A 130 -12.08 0.05 11.92
C LEU A 130 -13.34 0.87 11.73
N LEU A 131 -13.31 1.80 10.78
CA LEU A 131 -14.46 2.46 10.20
C LEU A 131 -14.82 1.76 8.90
N SER A 132 -16.04 1.25 8.78
CA SER A 132 -16.47 0.45 7.62
C SER A 132 -17.96 0.66 7.34
N GLU A 133 -18.37 0.47 6.08
CA GLU A 133 -19.81 0.37 5.75
C GLU A 133 -20.44 -0.88 6.39
N ASN A 134 -19.69 -1.98 6.45
CA ASN A 134 -20.12 -3.27 7.00
C ASN A 134 -19.01 -3.88 7.87
N PRO A 135 -18.86 -3.48 9.13
CA PRO A 135 -17.78 -3.94 10.01
C PRO A 135 -17.73 -5.47 10.19
N ASP A 136 -18.88 -6.15 10.11
CA ASP A 136 -18.98 -7.62 10.26
C ASP A 136 -18.16 -8.39 9.22
N ASN A 137 -17.93 -7.80 8.05
CA ASN A 137 -17.09 -8.39 7.01
C ASN A 137 -15.62 -8.57 7.44
N PHE A 138 -15.21 -7.93 8.53
CA PHE A 138 -13.85 -7.92 9.06
C PHE A 138 -13.75 -8.55 10.46
N SER A 139 -14.79 -9.30 10.88
CA SER A 139 -14.85 -9.97 12.19
C SER A 139 -13.70 -10.96 12.43
N HIS A 140 -13.09 -11.48 11.35
CA HIS A 140 -11.92 -12.36 11.41
C HIS A 140 -10.60 -11.62 11.71
N LEU A 141 -10.58 -10.28 11.59
CA LEU A 141 -9.43 -9.46 11.96
C LEU A 141 -9.47 -9.18 13.47
N ASN A 142 -8.31 -9.16 14.11
CA ASN A 142 -8.20 -8.87 15.54
C ASN A 142 -8.38 -7.36 15.80
N ILE A 143 -9.62 -6.86 15.66
CA ILE A 143 -10.00 -5.46 15.85
C ILE A 143 -10.65 -5.29 17.21
N THR A 144 -10.25 -4.26 17.97
CA THR A 144 -10.78 -3.99 19.32
C THR A 144 -12.04 -3.12 19.31
N SER A 145 -12.23 -2.32 18.27
CA SER A 145 -13.40 -1.45 18.11
C SER A 145 -13.71 -1.29 16.62
N SER A 146 -14.98 -1.46 16.25
CA SER A 146 -15.43 -1.16 14.89
C SER A 146 -16.70 -0.32 14.95
N ILE A 147 -16.87 0.57 13.97
CA ILE A 147 -18.05 1.42 13.84
C ILE A 147 -18.46 1.53 12.38
N SER A 148 -19.75 1.57 12.10
CA SER A 148 -20.22 1.84 10.74
C SER A 148 -20.28 3.35 10.44
N TYR A 149 -20.17 3.70 9.15
CA TYR A 149 -20.41 5.09 8.72
C TYR A 149 -21.78 5.61 9.18
N LYS A 150 -22.79 4.75 9.12
CA LYS A 150 -24.15 5.10 9.54
C LYS A 150 -24.23 5.39 11.04
N ASP A 151 -23.53 4.61 11.86
CA ASP A 151 -23.55 4.79 13.32
C ASP A 151 -22.75 6.03 13.74
N LEU A 152 -21.66 6.32 13.01
CA LEU A 152 -20.80 7.47 13.32
C LEU A 152 -21.41 8.80 12.83
N PHE A 153 -22.01 8.81 11.63
CA PHE A 153 -22.46 10.03 10.95
C PHE A 153 -23.98 10.16 10.85
N GLY A 154 -24.73 9.11 11.22
CA GLY A 154 -26.18 9.05 11.03
C GLY A 154 -26.58 8.79 9.57
N PRO A 155 -27.88 8.83 9.26
CA PRO A 155 -28.38 8.67 7.91
C PRO A 155 -27.97 9.86 7.03
N ILE A 156 -27.31 9.56 5.89
CA ILE A 156 -26.89 10.60 4.96
C ILE A 156 -28.07 10.96 4.06
N THR A 157 -28.72 12.05 4.39
CA THR A 157 -29.85 12.61 3.60
C THR A 157 -29.45 13.84 2.78
N GLY A 158 -28.14 14.15 2.69
CA GLY A 158 -27.60 15.31 2.00
C GLY A 158 -26.11 15.52 2.25
N PRO A 159 -25.54 16.68 1.91
CA PRO A 159 -24.13 16.95 2.19
C PRO A 159 -23.88 16.87 3.71
N LEU A 160 -22.85 16.11 4.10
CA LEU A 160 -22.46 15.98 5.50
C LEU A 160 -22.15 17.34 6.11
N LYS A 161 -22.71 17.58 7.30
CA LYS A 161 -22.50 18.80 8.08
C LYS A 161 -21.11 18.78 8.71
N GLU A 162 -20.64 19.94 9.17
CA GLU A 162 -19.37 20.11 9.92
C GLU A 162 -19.27 19.17 11.12
N ASP A 163 -20.39 18.82 11.74
CA ASP A 163 -20.47 17.85 12.85
C ASP A 163 -19.89 16.47 12.52
N ALA A 164 -19.89 16.05 11.25
CA ALA A 164 -19.33 14.76 10.85
C ALA A 164 -17.81 14.71 11.05
N VAL A 165 -17.11 15.80 10.71
CA VAL A 165 -15.65 15.93 10.92
C VAL A 165 -15.35 15.86 12.42
N PHE A 166 -16.13 16.59 13.22
CA PHE A 166 -16.01 16.59 14.68
C PHE A 166 -16.23 15.21 15.29
N ASN A 167 -17.26 14.47 14.85
CA ASN A 167 -17.56 13.12 15.32
C ASN A 167 -16.42 12.15 15.02
N LEU A 168 -15.83 12.22 13.82
CA LEU A 168 -14.68 11.38 13.45
C LEU A 168 -13.46 11.71 14.32
N HIS A 169 -13.15 12.98 14.53
CA HIS A 169 -12.05 13.39 15.41
C HIS A 169 -12.23 12.93 16.84
N ASN A 170 -13.44 13.02 17.39
CA ASN A 170 -13.77 12.54 18.74
C ASN A 170 -13.58 11.03 18.83
N TRP A 171 -14.05 10.28 17.83
CA TRP A 171 -13.87 8.83 17.78
C TRP A 171 -12.38 8.46 17.72
N ILE A 172 -11.59 9.06 16.82
CA ILE A 172 -10.14 8.86 16.72
C ILE A 172 -9.45 9.19 18.06
N SER A 173 -9.81 10.32 18.67
CA SER A 173 -9.24 10.76 19.92
C SER A 173 -9.54 9.81 21.08
N SER A 174 -10.74 9.22 21.12
CA SER A 174 -11.10 8.23 22.15
C SER A 174 -10.22 6.99 22.10
N ILE A 175 -9.90 6.50 20.90
CA ILE A 175 -9.01 5.35 20.69
C ILE A 175 -7.56 5.72 21.03
N SER A 176 -7.12 6.90 20.58
CA SER A 176 -5.77 7.42 20.81
C SER A 176 -5.46 7.64 22.30
N THR A 177 -6.46 8.01 23.09
CA THR A 177 -6.30 8.23 24.55
C THR A 177 -5.96 6.92 25.26
N SER A 178 -6.54 5.81 24.86
CA SER A 178 -6.20 4.47 25.36
C SER A 178 -4.76 4.10 25.06
N SER A 179 -4.25 4.51 23.91
CA SER A 179 -2.88 4.28 23.43
C SER A 179 -1.82 5.07 24.22
N LYS A 180 -2.10 6.32 24.60
CA LYS A 180 -1.15 7.18 25.32
C LYS A 180 -0.70 6.59 26.67
N ARG A 181 -1.56 5.81 27.32
CA ARG A 181 -1.25 5.19 28.62
C ARG A 181 -0.25 4.04 28.52
N SER A 182 -0.18 3.38 27.38
CA SER A 182 0.66 2.19 27.15
C SER A 182 1.92 2.47 26.32
N ASN A 183 2.11 3.69 25.83
CA ASN A 183 3.19 4.06 24.90
C ASN A 183 3.19 3.23 23.58
N ILE A 184 2.02 2.70 23.20
CA ILE A 184 1.81 1.86 22.03
C ILE A 184 0.99 2.65 21.01
N CYS A 185 1.34 2.54 19.72
CA CYS A 185 0.64 3.23 18.65
C CYS A 185 -0.74 2.61 18.38
N ALA A 186 -1.82 3.41 18.46
CA ALA A 186 -3.13 3.00 17.99
C ALA A 186 -3.14 2.86 16.46
N ARG A 187 -3.81 1.84 15.96
CA ARG A 187 -3.96 1.55 14.53
C ARG A 187 -5.42 1.69 14.13
N ILE A 188 -5.72 2.69 13.33
CA ILE A 188 -7.06 2.98 12.86
C ILE A 188 -7.07 2.78 11.35
N ALA A 189 -8.08 2.09 10.83
CA ALA A 189 -8.27 1.97 9.39
C ALA A 189 -9.68 2.36 8.98
N GLU A 190 -9.81 2.88 7.77
CA GLU A 190 -11.03 3.05 7.02
C GLU A 190 -10.97 2.10 5.82
N ASP A 191 -11.93 1.18 5.70
CA ASP A 191 -11.86 0.10 4.69
C ASP A 191 -12.22 0.55 3.27
N ASP A 192 -13.03 1.61 3.15
CA ASP A 192 -13.44 2.15 1.85
C ASP A 192 -13.76 3.66 1.93
N ALA A 193 -12.73 4.49 1.99
CA ALA A 193 -12.89 5.95 1.94
C ALA A 193 -13.55 6.46 0.64
N THR A 194 -13.67 5.63 -0.42
CA THR A 194 -14.44 5.99 -1.61
C THR A 194 -15.94 6.11 -1.33
N TRP A 195 -16.42 5.58 -0.20
CA TRP A 195 -17.78 5.76 0.29
C TRP A 195 -18.18 7.23 0.33
N TRP A 196 -17.29 8.11 0.79
CA TRP A 196 -17.52 9.56 0.82
C TRP A 196 -17.76 10.14 -0.58
N ILE A 197 -16.95 9.71 -1.54
CA ILE A 197 -17.01 10.17 -2.93
C ILE A 197 -18.30 9.69 -3.59
N ARG A 198 -18.66 8.42 -3.37
CA ARG A 198 -19.89 7.80 -3.92
C ARG A 198 -21.17 8.43 -3.37
N ASN A 199 -21.14 8.91 -2.13
CA ASN A 199 -22.26 9.59 -1.49
C ASN A 199 -22.25 11.11 -1.69
N GLY A 200 -21.43 11.64 -2.63
CA GLY A 200 -21.39 13.08 -2.94
C GLY A 200 -20.73 13.96 -1.87
N CYS A 201 -20.03 13.34 -0.90
CA CYS A 201 -19.42 14.01 0.26
C CYS A 201 -17.93 14.31 0.06
N THR A 202 -17.48 14.53 -1.16
CA THR A 202 -16.05 14.75 -1.52
C THR A 202 -15.43 15.93 -0.77
N ARG A 203 -16.19 17.00 -0.51
CA ARG A 203 -15.69 18.16 0.26
C ARG A 203 -15.44 17.81 1.71
N ALA A 204 -16.35 17.02 2.33
CA ALA A 204 -16.17 16.53 3.68
C ALA A 204 -14.93 15.64 3.79
N LEU A 205 -14.75 14.68 2.87
CA LEU A 205 -13.57 13.86 2.80
C LEU A 205 -12.29 14.72 2.70
N SER A 206 -12.22 15.69 1.79
CA SER A 206 -11.06 16.57 1.65
C SER A 206 -10.76 17.35 2.95
N SER A 207 -11.79 17.79 3.67
CA SER A 207 -11.63 18.49 4.95
C SER A 207 -11.11 17.56 6.05
N ILE A 208 -11.64 16.34 6.12
CA ILE A 208 -11.20 15.29 7.04
C ILE A 208 -9.72 14.95 6.81
N GLU A 209 -9.36 14.64 5.58
CA GLU A 209 -8.01 14.24 5.20
C GLU A 209 -6.98 15.35 5.49
N LEU A 210 -7.36 16.60 5.20
CA LEU A 210 -6.51 17.75 5.50
C LEU A 210 -6.36 17.97 7.01
N SER A 211 -7.41 17.75 7.78
CA SER A 211 -7.41 17.86 9.23
C SER A 211 -6.56 16.74 9.84
N LEU A 212 -6.70 15.50 9.38
CA LEU A 212 -5.88 14.37 9.82
C LEU A 212 -4.38 14.61 9.51
N CYS A 213 -4.06 15.17 8.37
CA CYS A 213 -2.68 15.54 8.04
C CYS A 213 -2.06 16.52 9.05
N ARG A 214 -2.87 17.43 9.63
CA ARG A 214 -2.40 18.47 10.55
C ARG A 214 -2.45 18.05 12.03
N GLU A 215 -3.48 17.32 12.41
CA GLU A 215 -3.89 17.14 13.80
C GLU A 215 -3.89 15.67 14.25
N LEU A 216 -3.32 14.76 13.45
CA LEU A 216 -3.21 13.35 13.82
C LEU A 216 -2.48 13.21 15.16
N PRO A 217 -3.07 12.53 16.17
CA PRO A 217 -2.39 12.30 17.43
C PRO A 217 -1.06 11.53 17.24
N GLN A 218 -0.02 11.94 17.94
CA GLN A 218 1.33 11.36 17.78
C GLN A 218 1.39 9.85 18.08
N SER A 219 0.48 9.33 18.91
CA SER A 219 0.38 7.91 19.24
C SER A 219 -0.57 7.13 18.33
N THR A 220 -0.86 7.62 17.13
CA THR A 220 -1.84 7.03 16.23
C THR A 220 -1.29 6.94 14.82
N SER A 221 -1.58 5.85 14.11
CA SER A 221 -1.48 5.77 12.65
C SER A 221 -2.85 5.51 12.06
N ILE A 222 -3.09 6.07 10.87
CA ILE A 222 -4.35 5.90 10.14
C ILE A 222 -4.07 5.39 8.74
N LEU A 223 -4.84 4.38 8.32
CA LEU A 223 -4.83 3.84 6.97
C LEU A 223 -6.22 4.09 6.34
N CYS A 224 -6.26 4.95 5.32
CA CYS A 224 -7.46 5.23 4.54
C CYS A 224 -7.41 4.41 3.24
N ALA A 225 -8.26 3.39 3.12
CA ALA A 225 -8.29 2.54 1.95
C ALA A 225 -9.31 3.06 0.93
N PHE A 226 -8.92 3.11 -0.34
CA PHE A 226 -9.71 3.62 -1.45
C PHE A 226 -9.90 2.53 -2.49
N ASP A 227 -11.12 2.05 -2.65
CA ASP A 227 -11.50 1.10 -3.71
C ASP A 227 -11.59 1.83 -5.05
N ILE A 228 -10.48 1.82 -5.80
CA ILE A 228 -10.40 2.52 -7.07
C ILE A 228 -11.28 1.89 -8.16
N SER A 229 -11.68 0.62 -8.02
CA SER A 229 -12.57 -0.06 -8.96
C SER A 229 -13.98 0.51 -8.94
N LYS A 230 -14.39 1.15 -7.86
CA LYS A 230 -15.70 1.79 -7.68
C LYS A 230 -15.78 3.23 -8.18
N LEU A 231 -14.67 3.80 -8.65
CA LEU A 231 -14.60 5.21 -9.04
C LEU A 231 -14.67 5.39 -10.56
N THR A 232 -15.39 6.40 -10.97
CA THR A 232 -15.36 6.87 -12.36
C THR A 232 -14.06 7.63 -12.64
N PRO A 233 -13.62 7.76 -13.92
CA PRO A 233 -12.42 8.54 -14.27
C PRO A 233 -12.45 9.99 -13.74
N LYS A 234 -13.63 10.62 -13.71
CA LYS A 234 -13.80 11.97 -13.16
C LYS A 234 -13.55 11.99 -11.65
N GLN A 235 -14.03 11.00 -10.92
CA GLN A 235 -13.81 10.86 -9.48
C GLN A 235 -12.35 10.56 -9.15
N LEU A 236 -11.68 9.71 -9.94
CA LEU A 236 -10.24 9.45 -9.81
C LEU A 236 -9.40 10.73 -9.91
N SER A 237 -9.76 11.64 -10.83
CA SER A 237 -9.04 12.92 -10.94
C SER A 237 -9.13 13.77 -9.66
N THR A 238 -10.24 13.67 -8.93
CA THR A 238 -10.45 14.40 -7.67
C THR A 238 -9.61 13.83 -6.53
N MET A 239 -9.30 12.54 -6.56
CA MET A 239 -8.51 11.87 -5.53
C MET A 239 -7.06 12.38 -5.44
N ARG A 240 -6.52 12.97 -6.49
CA ARG A 240 -5.12 13.45 -6.51
C ARG A 240 -4.81 14.41 -5.36
N ALA A 241 -5.73 15.32 -5.06
CA ALA A 241 -5.58 16.26 -3.96
C ALA A 241 -5.68 15.56 -2.58
N ILE A 242 -6.61 14.58 -2.48
CA ILE A 242 -6.83 13.78 -1.27
C ILE A 242 -5.60 12.93 -0.97
N ILE A 243 -5.08 12.22 -1.96
CA ILE A 243 -3.87 11.38 -1.83
C ILE A 243 -2.67 12.22 -1.39
N GLY A 244 -2.55 13.46 -1.88
CA GLY A 244 -1.47 14.38 -1.53
C GLY A 244 -1.44 14.83 -0.06
N SER A 245 -2.51 14.56 0.74
CA SER A 245 -2.55 14.82 2.18
C SER A 245 -1.92 13.70 3.03
N HIS A 246 -1.58 12.57 2.44
CA HIS A 246 -1.03 11.41 3.13
C HIS A 246 0.51 11.44 3.17
N ASP A 247 1.09 10.84 4.22
CA ASP A 247 2.54 10.67 4.34
C ASP A 247 3.06 9.59 3.38
N TYR A 248 2.25 8.54 3.18
CA TYR A 248 2.55 7.40 2.31
C TYR A 248 1.34 7.01 1.48
N VAL A 249 1.61 6.49 0.30
CA VAL A 249 0.59 5.90 -0.57
C VAL A 249 1.03 4.49 -0.97
N ILE A 250 0.16 3.53 -0.77
CA ILE A 250 0.33 2.15 -1.21
C ILE A 250 -0.59 1.94 -2.40
N ILE A 251 -0.05 1.52 -3.52
CA ILE A 251 -0.82 1.24 -4.75
C ILE A 251 -0.72 -0.24 -5.06
N GLU A 252 -1.86 -0.88 -5.32
CA GLU A 252 -1.95 -2.31 -5.59
C GLU A 252 -1.39 -2.73 -6.96
N GLU A 253 -1.39 -1.89 -7.99
CA GLU A 253 -1.11 -2.30 -9.36
C GLU A 253 0.37 -2.27 -9.77
N PRO A 254 0.87 -3.33 -10.41
CA PRO A 254 0.40 -4.72 -10.53
C PRO A 254 0.64 -5.51 -9.24
N SER A 255 1.35 -4.91 -8.30
CA SER A 255 1.62 -5.36 -6.94
C SER A 255 1.72 -4.15 -6.05
N PHE A 256 1.66 -4.35 -4.74
CA PHE A 256 1.77 -3.25 -3.79
C PHE A 256 3.08 -2.49 -3.94
N THR A 257 2.98 -1.22 -4.28
CA THR A 257 4.14 -0.32 -4.32
C THR A 257 3.91 0.81 -3.30
N VAL A 258 4.89 1.02 -2.42
CA VAL A 258 4.85 2.06 -1.39
C VAL A 258 5.54 3.31 -1.88
N TYR A 259 4.83 4.43 -1.89
CA TYR A 259 5.37 5.74 -2.21
C TYR A 259 5.36 6.64 -0.97
N ARG A 260 6.46 7.33 -0.73
CA ARG A 260 6.52 8.37 0.29
C ARG A 260 6.19 9.71 -0.33
N PHE A 261 5.18 10.38 0.22
CA PHE A 261 4.91 11.78 -0.11
C PHE A 261 5.58 12.67 0.93
N GLY A 262 6.28 13.70 0.49
CA GLY A 262 6.77 14.73 1.40
C GLY A 262 5.59 15.45 2.02
N LYS A 263 5.61 15.71 3.35
CA LYS A 263 4.59 16.54 3.99
C LYS A 263 4.44 17.84 3.20
N PRO A 264 3.22 18.23 2.82
CA PRO A 264 3.02 19.49 2.14
C PRO A 264 3.55 20.60 3.06
N THR A 265 4.59 21.30 2.60
CA THR A 265 5.05 22.52 3.25
C THR A 265 3.97 23.56 3.03
N PHE A 266 3.04 23.67 3.97
CA PHE A 266 2.12 24.80 4.00
C PHE A 266 2.97 26.05 4.25
N ARG A 267 3.34 26.76 3.19
CA ARG A 267 3.76 28.14 3.34
C ARG A 267 2.53 28.89 3.86
N ASN A 268 2.65 29.42 5.07
CA ASN A 268 1.67 30.37 5.58
C ASN A 268 1.55 31.49 4.53
N VAL A 269 0.40 31.56 3.86
CA VAL A 269 0.00 32.68 3.01
C VAL A 269 -0.85 33.58 3.88
#